data_f63e27f183a48ffe20f5741a9357bae8
#
_entry.id   f63e27f183a48ffe20f5741a9357bae8
#
_cell.length_a   1.000
_cell.length_b   1.000
_cell.length_c   1.000
_cell.angle_alpha   90.00
_cell.angle_beta   90.00
_cell.angle_gamma   90.00
#
_symmetry.space_group_name_H-M   'P 1'
#
loop_
_entity.id
_entity.type
_entity.pdbx_description
1 polymer ?
#
loop_
_entity_poly.entity_id
_entity_poly.type
_entity_poly.pdbx_seq_one_letter_code
_entity_poly.pdbx_strand_id
1 'polypeptide(L)'
;TARLIAVPGCYPTATQLGLIPLLEAGLADASSLIADCKSGVSGAGRGASVGSLFCEAGESMKAYSVKGHRHLPEIRQGLRQAAGRDVGLTFVPHLTPMIRGIHATLYARVADTSVDLQAVFEQRYAGEPFVDVMPAGSHPETRSVRGGNVCRIAVHRPQGGDLVVVLSVIDNLVKGASGQAVQNMNILFGLDERLGLSHAALLP
;
A
#
# COMPACT_ATOMS: atom_id res chain seq x y z
N THR A 1 -16.61 18.45 12.23
CA THR A 1 -15.23 18.63 11.75
C THR A 1 -14.26 18.04 12.75
N ALA A 2 -13.43 17.09 12.32
CA ALA A 2 -12.45 16.43 13.15
C ALA A 2 -11.38 17.45 13.61
N ARG A 3 -11.00 17.40 14.91
CA ARG A 3 -9.92 18.24 15.46
C ARG A 3 -8.59 17.47 15.57
N LEU A 4 -8.65 16.16 15.43
CA LEU A 4 -7.51 15.26 15.42
C LEU A 4 -7.69 14.25 14.29
N ILE A 5 -6.67 14.08 13.44
CA ILE A 5 -6.66 13.15 12.34
C ILE A 5 -5.51 12.17 12.53
N ALA A 6 -5.82 10.89 12.58
CA ALA A 6 -4.83 9.83 12.55
C ALA A 6 -4.41 9.60 11.10
N VAL A 7 -3.16 9.88 10.77
CA VAL A 7 -2.60 9.62 9.44
C VAL A 7 -2.23 8.14 9.34
N PRO A 8 -2.67 7.42 8.29
CA PRO A 8 -2.33 6.01 8.12
C PRO A 8 -0.82 5.77 8.05
N GLY A 9 -0.37 4.65 8.59
CA GLY A 9 1.01 4.19 8.45
C GLY A 9 1.33 3.79 7.01
N CYS A 10 2.63 3.67 6.70
CA CYS A 10 3.07 3.38 5.33
C CYS A 10 2.63 2.00 4.82
N TYR A 11 2.79 0.95 5.60
CA TYR A 11 2.27 -0.38 5.24
C TYR A 11 0.74 -0.43 5.17
N PRO A 12 0.00 0.15 6.14
CA PRO A 12 -1.46 0.28 6.02
C PRO A 12 -1.90 0.95 4.73
N THR A 13 -1.28 2.05 4.34
CA THR A 13 -1.60 2.77 3.09
C THR A 13 -1.48 1.85 1.87
N ALA A 14 -0.31 1.22 1.68
CA ALA A 14 -0.08 0.36 0.51
C ALA A 14 -1.01 -0.87 0.50
N THR A 15 -1.19 -1.51 1.67
CA THR A 15 -1.95 -2.75 1.79
C THR A 15 -3.46 -2.51 1.64
N GLN A 16 -3.98 -1.49 2.31
CA GLN A 16 -5.41 -1.17 2.26
C GLN A 16 -5.83 -0.71 0.88
N LEU A 17 -5.10 0.23 0.25
CA LEU A 17 -5.40 0.67 -1.11
C LEU A 17 -5.36 -0.49 -2.12
N GLY A 18 -4.50 -1.48 -1.92
CA GLY A 18 -4.44 -2.63 -2.80
C GLY A 18 -5.55 -3.66 -2.58
N LEU A 19 -6.14 -3.79 -1.38
CA LEU A 19 -7.14 -4.83 -1.07
C LEU A 19 -8.57 -4.30 -0.98
N ILE A 20 -8.78 -3.02 -0.69
CA ILE A 20 -10.10 -2.41 -0.51
C ILE A 20 -11.02 -2.65 -1.71
N PRO A 21 -10.61 -2.48 -2.98
CA PRO A 21 -11.52 -2.68 -4.11
C PRO A 21 -12.12 -4.08 -4.17
N LEU A 22 -11.32 -5.10 -3.88
CA LEU A 22 -11.78 -6.50 -3.88
C LEU A 22 -12.74 -6.80 -2.72
N LEU A 23 -12.51 -6.17 -1.56
CA LEU A 23 -13.34 -6.37 -0.37
C LEU A 23 -14.67 -5.61 -0.45
N GLU A 24 -14.65 -4.35 -0.88
CA GLU A 24 -15.87 -3.54 -1.05
C GLU A 24 -16.78 -4.12 -2.13
N ALA A 25 -16.21 -4.69 -3.19
CA ALA A 25 -16.97 -5.40 -4.22
C ALA A 25 -17.45 -6.80 -3.79
N GLY A 26 -17.09 -7.27 -2.59
CA GLY A 26 -17.45 -8.59 -2.09
C GLY A 26 -16.83 -9.76 -2.86
N LEU A 27 -15.76 -9.52 -3.61
CA LEU A 27 -15.14 -10.51 -4.49
C LEU A 27 -14.13 -11.40 -3.75
N ALA A 28 -13.38 -10.82 -2.81
CA ALA A 28 -12.30 -11.54 -2.13
C ALA A 28 -12.81 -12.38 -0.95
N ASP A 29 -12.23 -13.57 -0.79
CA ASP A 29 -12.31 -14.29 0.47
C ASP A 29 -11.55 -13.51 1.56
N ALA A 30 -12.32 -12.80 2.41
CA ALA A 30 -11.78 -11.97 3.47
C ALA A 30 -11.07 -12.78 4.59
N SER A 31 -11.22 -14.10 4.63
CA SER A 31 -10.66 -14.95 5.70
C SER A 31 -9.20 -15.34 5.47
N SER A 32 -8.66 -15.16 4.25
CA SER A 32 -7.36 -15.71 3.83
C SER A 32 -6.49 -14.73 3.04
N LEU A 33 -6.49 -13.46 3.42
CA LEU A 33 -5.68 -12.43 2.77
C LEU A 33 -4.20 -12.55 3.17
N ILE A 34 -3.30 -12.26 2.24
CA ILE A 34 -1.86 -12.21 2.49
C ILE A 34 -1.31 -10.87 2.00
N ALA A 35 -0.50 -10.23 2.83
CA ALA A 35 0.24 -9.03 2.49
C ALA A 35 1.73 -9.26 2.76
N ASP A 36 2.48 -9.52 1.69
CA ASP A 36 3.94 -9.68 1.70
C ASP A 36 4.58 -8.37 1.23
N CYS A 37 5.12 -7.59 2.18
CA CYS A 37 5.49 -6.20 1.95
C CYS A 37 6.99 -5.99 2.11
N LYS A 38 7.61 -5.32 1.15
CA LYS A 38 9.02 -4.95 1.12
C LYS A 38 9.15 -3.45 1.35
N SER A 39 9.92 -3.03 2.36
CA SER A 39 10.12 -1.63 2.70
C SER A 39 11.60 -1.25 2.65
N GLY A 40 11.87 -0.05 2.18
CA GLY A 40 13.17 0.57 2.34
C GLY A 40 13.48 0.88 3.82
N VAL A 41 14.79 1.00 4.12
CA VAL A 41 15.31 1.17 5.49
C VAL A 41 14.82 2.44 6.16
N SER A 42 14.52 3.49 5.41
CA SER A 42 13.94 4.74 5.96
C SER A 42 12.62 4.52 6.70
N GLY A 43 11.90 3.41 6.43
CA GLY A 43 10.69 3.03 7.17
C GLY A 43 10.94 2.67 8.63
N ALA A 44 12.16 2.31 9.01
CA ALA A 44 12.57 2.08 10.39
C ALA A 44 12.73 3.38 11.21
N GLY A 45 12.68 4.55 10.56
CA GLY A 45 12.87 5.85 11.20
C GLY A 45 14.37 6.21 11.38
N ARG A 46 14.61 7.25 12.19
CA ARG A 46 15.97 7.80 12.41
C ARG A 46 16.67 7.26 13.66
N GLY A 47 16.03 6.39 14.43
CA GLY A 47 16.62 5.74 15.58
C GLY A 47 17.82 4.86 15.19
N ALA A 48 18.98 5.11 15.76
CA ALA A 48 20.17 4.28 15.51
C ALA A 48 19.97 2.87 16.10
N SER A 49 20.14 1.86 15.28
CA SER A 49 20.14 0.46 15.70
C SER A 49 21.07 -0.34 14.80
N VAL A 50 21.64 -1.44 15.31
CA VAL A 50 22.53 -2.29 14.52
C VAL A 50 21.87 -2.68 13.19
N GLY A 51 20.62 -3.13 13.22
CA GLY A 51 19.93 -3.60 12.02
C GLY A 51 19.58 -2.51 10.98
N SER A 52 19.82 -1.23 11.29
CA SER A 52 19.66 -0.09 10.37
C SER A 52 20.98 0.57 9.96
N LEU A 53 22.13 0.04 10.40
CA LEU A 53 23.43 0.50 9.94
C LEU A 53 23.61 0.20 8.46
N PHE A 54 24.37 1.04 7.76
CA PHE A 54 24.59 0.92 6.33
C PHE A 54 25.13 -0.45 5.92
N CYS A 55 26.15 -0.95 6.66
CA CYS A 55 26.75 -2.26 6.40
C CYS A 55 25.84 -3.46 6.75
N GLU A 56 24.85 -3.27 7.63
CA GLU A 56 23.91 -4.31 8.03
C GLU A 56 22.64 -4.34 7.15
N ALA A 57 22.24 -3.18 6.68
CA ALA A 57 21.04 -3.02 5.86
C ALA A 57 21.33 -3.11 4.35
N GLY A 58 22.56 -2.79 3.93
CA GLY A 58 23.01 -2.91 2.56
C GLY A 58 23.16 -4.37 2.14
N GLU A 59 22.86 -4.68 0.87
CA GLU A 59 23.04 -6.00 0.26
C GLU A 59 22.31 -7.17 0.97
N SER A 60 21.34 -6.86 1.85
CA SER A 60 20.59 -7.85 2.62
C SER A 60 19.10 -7.56 2.63
N MET A 61 18.29 -8.60 2.55
CA MET A 61 16.85 -8.53 2.74
C MET A 61 16.43 -9.48 3.85
N LYS A 62 15.59 -8.99 4.78
CA LYS A 62 15.11 -9.82 5.89
C LYS A 62 13.66 -9.54 6.24
N ALA A 63 12.90 -10.60 6.56
CA ALA A 63 11.62 -10.46 7.22
C ALA A 63 11.82 -10.03 8.68
N TYR A 64 10.87 -9.27 9.21
CA TYR A 64 10.88 -8.85 10.61
C TYR A 64 9.48 -8.77 11.18
N SER A 65 9.35 -8.83 12.49
CA SER A 65 8.06 -8.69 13.21
C SER A 65 6.91 -9.56 12.67
N VAL A 66 7.22 -10.76 12.17
CA VAL A 66 6.22 -11.67 11.56
C VAL A 66 5.16 -12.11 12.57
N LYS A 67 5.53 -12.26 13.86
CA LYS A 67 4.58 -12.60 14.94
C LYS A 67 3.56 -11.50 15.24
N GLY A 68 3.87 -10.25 14.88
CA GLY A 68 3.02 -9.10 15.11
C GLY A 68 3.78 -7.80 14.88
N HIS A 69 3.34 -7.03 13.93
CA HIS A 69 3.86 -5.70 13.63
C HIS A 69 2.87 -4.64 14.10
N ARG A 70 3.36 -3.48 14.57
CA ARG A 70 2.51 -2.38 15.06
C ARG A 70 1.44 -1.91 14.07
N HIS A 71 1.67 -2.09 12.76
CA HIS A 71 0.70 -1.72 11.72
C HIS A 71 -0.36 -2.81 11.47
N LEU A 72 -0.19 -4.04 11.95
CA LEU A 72 -1.16 -5.12 11.70
C LEU A 72 -2.58 -4.79 12.21
N PRO A 73 -2.76 -4.25 13.43
CA PRO A 73 -4.09 -3.86 13.91
C PRO A 73 -4.75 -2.80 13.04
N GLU A 74 -3.97 -1.81 12.58
CA GLU A 74 -4.45 -0.73 11.71
C GLU A 74 -4.87 -1.27 10.33
N ILE A 75 -4.06 -2.15 9.72
CA ILE A 75 -4.41 -2.79 8.44
C ILE A 75 -5.72 -3.57 8.59
N ARG A 76 -5.83 -4.41 9.61
CA ARG A 76 -7.05 -5.19 9.88
C ARG A 76 -8.27 -4.29 10.09
N GLN A 77 -8.11 -3.19 10.81
CA GLN A 77 -9.21 -2.24 11.07
C GLN A 77 -9.77 -1.69 9.76
N GLY A 78 -8.93 -1.19 8.86
CA GLY A 78 -9.37 -0.64 7.58
C GLY A 78 -9.96 -1.70 6.65
N LEU A 79 -9.32 -2.88 6.56
CA LEU A 79 -9.85 -3.97 5.74
C LEU A 79 -11.18 -4.53 6.29
N ARG A 80 -11.34 -4.62 7.63
CA ARG A 80 -12.62 -4.99 8.26
C ARG A 80 -13.72 -3.99 7.94
N GLN A 81 -13.39 -2.71 7.93
CA GLN A 81 -14.36 -1.66 7.57
C GLN A 81 -14.80 -1.81 6.11
N ALA A 82 -13.88 -2.06 5.19
CA ALA A 82 -14.17 -2.28 3.77
C ALA A 82 -14.97 -3.57 3.53
N ALA A 83 -14.64 -4.65 4.24
CA ALA A 83 -15.32 -5.94 4.10
C ALA A 83 -16.67 -6.02 4.84
N GLY A 84 -16.97 -5.10 5.76
CA GLY A 84 -18.14 -5.17 6.65
C GLY A 84 -18.12 -6.36 7.63
N ARG A 85 -17.00 -7.07 7.74
CA ARG A 85 -16.79 -8.26 8.60
C ARG A 85 -15.32 -8.42 8.98
N ASP A 86 -15.04 -9.31 9.93
CA ASP A 86 -13.66 -9.62 10.31
C ASP A 86 -12.87 -10.22 9.13
N VAL A 87 -11.57 -9.90 9.10
CA VAL A 87 -10.65 -10.34 8.06
C VAL A 87 -9.52 -11.19 8.64
N GLY A 88 -9.20 -12.29 7.95
CA GLY A 88 -7.99 -13.07 8.17
C GLY A 88 -6.86 -12.49 7.33
N LEU A 89 -5.84 -11.93 7.99
CA LEU A 89 -4.69 -11.36 7.29
C LEU A 89 -3.39 -11.92 7.83
N THR A 90 -2.60 -12.52 6.94
CA THR A 90 -1.18 -12.80 7.15
C THR A 90 -0.37 -11.62 6.64
N PHE A 91 0.35 -10.94 7.52
CA PHE A 91 1.19 -9.79 7.16
C PHE A 91 2.66 -10.11 7.41
N VAL A 92 3.46 -10.05 6.36
CA VAL A 92 4.90 -10.33 6.42
C VAL A 92 5.68 -9.11 5.91
N PRO A 93 6.16 -8.24 6.80
CA PRO A 93 7.00 -7.13 6.40
C PRO A 93 8.46 -7.57 6.22
N HIS A 94 9.11 -7.02 5.19
CA HIS A 94 10.54 -7.18 4.93
C HIS A 94 11.24 -5.83 4.92
N LEU A 95 12.47 -5.81 5.39
CA LEU A 95 13.41 -4.71 5.18
C LEU A 95 14.31 -5.10 4.00
N THR A 96 14.43 -4.20 3.05
CA THR A 96 15.21 -4.39 1.81
C THR A 96 16.33 -3.37 1.69
N PRO A 97 17.40 -3.65 0.91
CA PRO A 97 18.56 -2.76 0.78
C PRO A 97 18.28 -1.56 -0.13
N MET A 98 17.15 -0.91 0.06
CA MET A 98 16.80 0.35 -0.59
C MET A 98 16.51 1.40 0.47
N ILE A 99 16.70 2.68 0.14
CA ILE A 99 16.48 3.77 1.10
C ILE A 99 14.99 4.01 1.28
N ARG A 100 14.22 4.17 0.19
CA ARG A 100 12.81 4.57 0.19
C ARG A 100 11.96 3.64 -0.64
N GLY A 101 10.68 3.60 -0.32
CA GLY A 101 9.64 2.88 -1.04
C GLY A 101 9.08 1.70 -0.28
N ILE A 102 7.83 1.39 -0.56
CA ILE A 102 7.19 0.13 -0.20
C ILE A 102 6.71 -0.53 -1.48
N HIS A 103 6.99 -1.82 -1.62
CA HIS A 103 6.38 -2.69 -2.59
C HIS A 103 5.58 -3.76 -1.84
N ALA A 104 4.26 -3.67 -1.89
CA ALA A 104 3.36 -4.66 -1.32
C ALA A 104 2.91 -5.62 -2.42
N THR A 105 3.16 -6.91 -2.22
CA THR A 105 2.58 -7.99 -3.01
C THR A 105 1.45 -8.60 -2.20
N LEU A 106 0.22 -8.42 -2.66
CA LEU A 106 -0.98 -8.77 -1.93
C LEU A 106 -1.68 -9.91 -2.64
N TYR A 107 -2.16 -10.87 -1.88
CA TYR A 107 -2.82 -12.05 -2.42
C TYR A 107 -4.22 -12.17 -1.83
N ALA A 108 -5.19 -12.41 -2.69
CA ALA A 108 -6.56 -12.70 -2.33
C ALA A 108 -7.13 -13.80 -3.24
N ARG A 109 -8.00 -14.64 -2.71
CA ARG A 109 -8.78 -15.57 -3.54
C ARG A 109 -10.12 -14.96 -3.88
N VAL A 110 -10.56 -15.15 -5.12
CA VAL A 110 -11.87 -14.70 -5.63
C VAL A 110 -12.63 -15.90 -6.19
N ALA A 111 -13.89 -16.05 -5.82
CA ALA A 111 -14.70 -17.19 -6.27
C ALA A 111 -15.08 -17.07 -7.75
N ASP A 112 -15.41 -15.87 -8.21
CA ASP A 112 -15.78 -15.61 -9.59
C ASP A 112 -14.55 -15.23 -10.42
N THR A 113 -14.10 -16.18 -11.25
CA THR A 113 -12.94 -15.97 -12.12
C THR A 113 -13.27 -15.20 -13.40
N SER A 114 -14.55 -14.91 -13.69
CA SER A 114 -14.97 -14.17 -14.87
C SER A 114 -14.94 -12.65 -14.69
N VAL A 115 -14.78 -12.17 -13.45
CA VAL A 115 -14.77 -10.74 -13.13
C VAL A 115 -13.58 -10.04 -13.77
N ASP A 116 -13.85 -8.92 -14.42
CA ASP A 116 -12.83 -7.99 -14.89
C ASP A 116 -12.24 -7.20 -13.70
N LEU A 117 -11.14 -7.70 -13.17
CA LEU A 117 -10.46 -7.10 -12.02
C LEU A 117 -9.92 -5.70 -12.34
N GLN A 118 -9.46 -5.46 -13.57
CA GLN A 118 -8.97 -4.15 -13.99
C GLN A 118 -10.07 -3.10 -13.87
N ALA A 119 -11.26 -3.40 -14.40
CA ALA A 119 -12.42 -2.51 -14.32
C ALA A 119 -12.84 -2.24 -12.87
N VAL A 120 -12.78 -3.23 -11.97
CA VAL A 120 -13.09 -3.05 -10.54
C VAL A 120 -12.19 -2.01 -9.90
N PHE A 121 -10.87 -2.08 -10.16
CA PHE A 121 -9.90 -1.14 -9.59
C PHE A 121 -10.03 0.25 -10.22
N GLU A 122 -10.17 0.34 -11.54
CA GLU A 122 -10.34 1.61 -12.26
C GLU A 122 -11.61 2.34 -11.80
N GLN A 123 -12.72 1.62 -11.67
CA GLN A 123 -13.98 2.19 -11.19
C GLN A 123 -13.86 2.68 -9.75
N ARG A 124 -13.24 1.88 -8.86
CA ARG A 124 -13.10 2.24 -7.45
C ARG A 124 -12.26 3.50 -7.25
N TYR A 125 -11.22 3.66 -8.06
CA TYR A 125 -10.29 4.77 -7.93
C TYR A 125 -10.49 5.88 -8.97
N ALA A 126 -11.60 5.84 -9.72
CA ALA A 126 -11.98 6.92 -10.62
C ALA A 126 -12.09 8.25 -9.84
N GLY A 127 -11.31 9.24 -10.24
CA GLY A 127 -11.31 10.56 -9.59
C GLY A 127 -10.40 10.68 -8.36
N GLU A 128 -9.71 9.62 -7.94
CA GLU A 128 -8.74 9.66 -6.83
C GLU A 128 -7.35 10.13 -7.34
N PRO A 129 -6.96 11.38 -7.10
CA PRO A 129 -5.79 11.97 -7.79
C PRO A 129 -4.46 11.35 -7.38
N PHE A 130 -4.42 10.63 -6.27
CA PHE A 130 -3.22 10.03 -5.71
C PHE A 130 -3.24 8.49 -5.70
N VAL A 131 -4.14 7.88 -6.48
CA VAL A 131 -4.13 6.46 -6.77
C VAL A 131 -4.10 6.26 -8.28
N ASP A 132 -3.02 5.65 -8.75
CA ASP A 132 -2.78 5.37 -10.17
C ASP A 132 -2.96 3.85 -10.40
N VAL A 133 -4.11 3.48 -10.95
CA VAL A 133 -4.35 2.11 -11.41
C VAL A 133 -3.68 1.97 -12.79
N MET A 134 -2.58 1.24 -12.81
CA MET A 134 -1.77 1.07 -14.01
C MET A 134 -2.49 0.19 -15.04
N PRO A 135 -2.19 0.34 -16.34
CA PRO A 135 -2.75 -0.52 -17.39
C PRO A 135 -2.54 -2.01 -17.09
N ALA A 136 -3.47 -2.85 -17.54
CA ALA A 136 -3.38 -4.29 -17.38
C ALA A 136 -2.03 -4.85 -17.85
N GLY A 137 -1.47 -5.78 -17.08
CA GLY A 137 -0.15 -6.36 -17.35
C GLY A 137 1.06 -5.53 -16.88
N SER A 138 0.83 -4.35 -16.28
CA SER A 138 1.90 -3.51 -15.74
C SER A 138 2.51 -4.08 -14.46
N HIS A 139 3.77 -3.72 -14.19
CA HIS A 139 4.51 -4.09 -12.98
C HIS A 139 5.08 -2.82 -12.34
N PRO A 140 4.41 -2.23 -11.34
CA PRO A 140 4.87 -1.02 -10.70
C PRO A 140 6.18 -1.26 -9.93
N GLU A 141 7.04 -0.25 -9.92
CA GLU A 141 8.32 -0.27 -9.21
C GLU A 141 8.44 0.92 -8.25
N THR A 142 9.15 0.74 -7.16
CA THR A 142 9.27 1.76 -6.09
C THR A 142 9.90 3.07 -6.55
N ARG A 143 10.82 3.04 -7.51
CA ARG A 143 11.43 4.27 -8.06
C ARG A 143 10.41 5.15 -8.79
N SER A 144 9.39 4.56 -9.39
CA SER A 144 8.36 5.29 -10.14
C SER A 144 7.42 6.13 -9.27
N VAL A 145 7.47 5.97 -7.94
CA VAL A 145 6.70 6.74 -6.97
C VAL A 145 7.58 7.55 -6.01
N ARG A 146 8.90 7.44 -6.15
CA ARG A 146 9.88 8.07 -5.24
C ARG A 146 9.70 9.60 -5.20
N GLY A 147 9.50 10.13 -4.01
CA GLY A 147 9.24 11.56 -3.78
C GLY A 147 7.82 12.02 -4.10
N GLY A 148 7.00 11.21 -4.78
CA GLY A 148 5.62 11.55 -5.13
C GLY A 148 4.59 11.10 -4.10
N ASN A 149 3.46 11.79 -4.04
CA ASN A 149 2.34 11.43 -3.17
C ASN A 149 1.35 10.49 -3.87
N VAL A 150 1.83 9.49 -4.58
CA VAL A 150 1.00 8.57 -5.38
C VAL A 150 1.16 7.13 -4.91
N CYS A 151 0.08 6.38 -4.95
CA CYS A 151 0.06 4.91 -4.87
C CYS A 151 -0.18 4.36 -6.27
N ARG A 152 0.74 3.56 -6.81
CA ARG A 152 0.56 2.83 -8.07
C ARG A 152 0.14 1.40 -7.81
N ILE A 153 -0.90 0.97 -8.51
CA ILE A 153 -1.50 -0.35 -8.33
C ILE A 153 -1.60 -1.05 -9.68
N ALA A 154 -1.23 -2.34 -9.70
CA ALA A 154 -1.52 -3.24 -10.80
C ALA A 154 -2.16 -4.51 -10.26
N VAL A 155 -3.16 -5.05 -10.95
CA VAL A 155 -3.87 -6.26 -10.56
C VAL A 155 -3.65 -7.35 -11.60
N HIS A 156 -3.40 -8.57 -11.12
CA HIS A 156 -3.09 -9.73 -11.94
C HIS A 156 -3.90 -10.95 -11.51
N ARG A 157 -4.21 -11.79 -12.47
CA ARG A 157 -4.78 -13.12 -12.26
C ARG A 157 -3.83 -14.17 -12.85
N PRO A 158 -2.84 -14.66 -12.08
CA PRO A 158 -1.89 -15.65 -12.57
C PRO A 158 -2.60 -16.91 -13.07
N GLN A 159 -2.22 -17.41 -14.23
CA GLN A 159 -2.76 -18.61 -14.87
C GLN A 159 -4.30 -18.65 -15.01
N GLY A 160 -4.99 -17.52 -14.91
CA GLY A 160 -6.45 -17.45 -15.02
C GLY A 160 -7.22 -18.10 -13.86
N GLY A 161 -6.54 -18.43 -12.74
CA GLY A 161 -7.13 -19.09 -11.59
C GLY A 161 -7.88 -18.16 -10.63
N ASP A 162 -8.25 -18.69 -9.47
CA ASP A 162 -8.95 -18.00 -8.40
C ASP A 162 -8.04 -17.05 -7.59
N LEU A 163 -6.72 -17.19 -7.71
CA LEU A 163 -5.76 -16.34 -7.03
C LEU A 163 -5.59 -15.01 -7.75
N VAL A 164 -5.79 -13.93 -7.02
CA VAL A 164 -5.50 -12.56 -7.45
C VAL A 164 -4.25 -12.07 -6.77
N VAL A 165 -3.37 -11.44 -7.54
CA VAL A 165 -2.17 -10.76 -7.04
C VAL A 165 -2.31 -9.28 -7.33
N VAL A 166 -2.26 -8.46 -6.27
CA VAL A 166 -2.24 -7.01 -6.39
C VAL A 166 -0.86 -6.50 -6.00
N LEU A 167 -0.26 -5.75 -6.90
CA LEU A 167 1.00 -5.05 -6.67
C LEU A 167 0.68 -3.60 -6.31
N SER A 168 1.10 -3.15 -5.15
CA SER A 168 0.87 -1.78 -4.67
C SER A 168 2.19 -1.15 -4.24
N VAL A 169 2.54 -0.02 -4.85
CA VAL A 169 3.79 0.68 -4.53
C VAL A 169 3.54 2.12 -4.12
N ILE A 170 4.27 2.57 -3.10
CA ILE A 170 4.25 3.94 -2.59
C ILE A 170 5.66 4.40 -2.21
N ASP A 171 5.87 5.71 -2.15
CA ASP A 171 6.96 6.26 -1.34
C ASP A 171 6.54 6.23 0.14
N ASN A 172 7.27 5.48 0.96
CA ASN A 172 6.96 5.30 2.38
C ASN A 172 7.06 6.57 3.22
N LEU A 173 7.81 7.59 2.75
CA LEU A 173 7.99 8.86 3.45
C LEU A 173 7.03 9.95 2.95
N VAL A 174 6.46 9.80 1.75
CA VAL A 174 5.52 10.77 1.17
C VAL A 174 4.10 10.23 1.26
N LYS A 175 3.63 9.41 0.31
CA LYS A 175 2.27 8.82 0.37
C LYS A 175 2.06 7.98 1.62
N GLY A 176 3.11 7.33 2.11
CA GLY A 176 3.08 6.53 3.34
C GLY A 176 3.24 7.32 4.64
N ALA A 177 3.44 8.65 4.60
CA ALA A 177 3.69 9.47 5.79
C ALA A 177 3.33 10.96 5.57
N SER A 178 4.33 11.81 5.28
CA SER A 178 4.17 13.27 5.28
C SER A 178 3.24 13.79 4.19
N GLY A 179 3.28 13.22 2.98
CA GLY A 179 2.42 13.62 1.88
C GLY A 179 0.96 13.33 2.17
N GLN A 180 0.66 12.17 2.77
CA GLN A 180 -0.69 11.84 3.23
C GLN A 180 -1.19 12.80 4.33
N ALA A 181 -0.30 13.24 5.22
CA ALA A 181 -0.64 14.23 6.24
C ALA A 181 -1.00 15.59 5.61
N VAL A 182 -0.25 16.05 4.62
CA VAL A 182 -0.55 17.27 3.86
C VAL A 182 -1.84 17.12 3.07
N GLN A 183 -2.09 15.98 2.43
CA GLN A 183 -3.34 15.69 1.73
C GLN A 183 -4.55 15.77 2.69
N ASN A 184 -4.45 15.15 3.87
CA ASN A 184 -5.49 15.23 4.90
C ASN A 184 -5.71 16.68 5.38
N MET A 185 -4.64 17.45 5.55
CA MET A 185 -4.71 18.88 5.91
C MET A 185 -5.46 19.68 4.83
N ASN A 186 -5.12 19.47 3.55
CA ASN A 186 -5.79 20.16 2.44
C ASN A 186 -7.31 19.88 2.46
N ILE A 187 -7.70 18.61 2.56
CA ILE A 187 -9.11 18.21 2.64
C ILE A 187 -9.80 18.85 3.87
N LEU A 188 -9.15 18.80 5.04
CA LEU A 188 -9.71 19.32 6.29
C LEU A 188 -10.01 20.84 6.21
N PHE A 189 -9.15 21.59 5.53
CA PHE A 189 -9.30 23.03 5.37
C PHE A 189 -10.05 23.44 4.09
N GLY A 190 -10.59 22.48 3.33
CA GLY A 190 -11.34 22.76 2.09
C GLY A 190 -10.48 23.26 0.95
N LEU A 191 -9.18 22.98 0.97
CA LEU A 191 -8.25 23.27 -0.11
C LEU A 191 -8.29 22.16 -1.17
N ASP A 192 -7.78 22.45 -2.38
CA ASP A 192 -7.54 21.38 -3.35
C ASP A 192 -6.60 20.33 -2.71
N GLU A 193 -7.04 19.08 -2.64
CA GLU A 193 -6.25 18.01 -2.00
C GLU A 193 -4.87 17.82 -2.62
N ARG A 194 -4.68 18.24 -3.88
CA ARG A 194 -3.42 18.21 -4.62
C ARG A 194 -2.47 19.35 -4.29
N LEU A 195 -2.90 20.36 -3.54
CA LEU A 195 -2.11 21.55 -3.29
C LEU A 195 -0.76 21.19 -2.64
N GLY A 196 0.35 21.54 -3.33
CA GLY A 196 1.71 21.23 -2.90
C GLY A 196 2.15 19.76 -3.05
N LEU A 197 1.32 18.89 -3.66
CA LEU A 197 1.58 17.46 -3.77
C LEU A 197 1.65 16.94 -5.22
N SER A 198 1.43 17.80 -6.22
CA SER A 198 1.32 17.42 -7.64
C SER A 198 2.67 17.28 -8.37
N HIS A 199 3.77 17.17 -7.66
CA HIS A 199 5.07 17.00 -8.29
C HIS A 199 5.28 15.55 -8.78
N ALA A 200 5.96 15.42 -9.92
CA ALA A 200 6.31 14.11 -10.47
C ALA A 200 7.28 13.34 -9.56
N ALA A 201 7.23 12.03 -9.64
CA ALA A 201 8.20 11.19 -8.96
C ALA A 201 9.63 11.47 -9.47
N LEU A 202 10.58 11.43 -8.55
CA LEU A 202 12.00 11.63 -8.84
C LEU A 202 12.57 10.32 -9.43
N LEU A 203 12.48 10.15 -10.73
CA LEU A 203 13.23 9.13 -11.43
C LEU A 203 14.69 9.57 -11.53
N PRO A 204 15.66 8.72 -11.16
CA PRO A 204 17.07 9.03 -11.39
C PRO A 204 17.41 8.95 -12.88
#